data_518f434217a304480469e39bd840641b
#
_entry.id   518f434217a304480469e39bd840641b
#
_cell.length_a   1.000
_cell.length_b   1.000
_cell.length_c   1.000
_cell.angle_alpha   90.00
_cell.angle_beta   90.00
_cell.angle_gamma   90.00
#
_symmetry.space_group_name_H-M   'P 1'
#
loop_
_entity.id
_entity.type
_entity.pdbx_description
1 polymer ?
#
loop_
_entity_poly.entity_id
_entity_poly.type
_entity_poly.pdbx_seq_one_letter_code
_entity_poly.pdbx_strand_id
1 'polypeptide(L)'
;MGENQQFGPWPIADTEIFATSSLSYAFVNLKPIVPGHVLVSPKQVVPRFTDLTPSQVSDLWTLAQRVGRMLEVHYRVSSLTFAIQDGVEAGQSVPHVHVHVLPRVKGDFEPNDKVYDALDAGDAGRAGAGAGVGAEDVVAKKKNDLDEDRVARSAAEMADEAARYRSYFDKQTG
;
A
#
# COMPACT_ATOMS: atom_id res chain seq x y z
N MET A 1 6.22 -22.08 -8.98
CA MET A 1 7.17 -21.14 -8.33
C MET A 1 6.64 -19.75 -8.62
N GLY A 2 6.12 -19.06 -7.60
CA GLY A 2 5.61 -17.71 -7.76
C GLY A 2 6.76 -16.75 -8.08
N GLU A 3 6.57 -15.88 -9.06
CA GLU A 3 7.50 -14.79 -9.28
C GLU A 3 7.51 -13.93 -8.02
N ASN A 4 8.68 -13.75 -7.40
CA ASN A 4 8.83 -12.86 -6.24
C ASN A 4 8.42 -11.46 -6.68
N GLN A 5 7.29 -10.96 -6.14
CA GLN A 5 6.85 -9.60 -6.42
C GLN A 5 7.82 -8.61 -5.79
N GLN A 6 8.01 -7.47 -6.44
CA GLN A 6 8.86 -6.39 -5.94
C GLN A 6 8.06 -5.11 -5.74
N PHE A 7 8.36 -4.41 -4.67
CA PHE A 7 7.86 -3.07 -4.42
C PHE A 7 9.03 -2.08 -4.47
N GLY A 8 9.21 -1.47 -5.64
CA GLY A 8 10.42 -0.74 -5.96
C GLY A 8 11.65 -1.67 -5.89
N PRO A 9 12.67 -1.33 -5.09
CA PRO A 9 13.85 -2.17 -4.92
C PRO A 9 13.68 -3.32 -3.91
N TRP A 10 12.54 -3.42 -3.19
CA TRP A 10 12.36 -4.40 -2.12
C TRP A 10 11.51 -5.59 -2.56
N PRO A 11 11.97 -6.82 -2.29
CA PRO A 11 11.13 -8.00 -2.48
C PRO A 11 9.98 -8.00 -1.47
N ILE A 12 8.80 -8.43 -1.91
CA ILE A 12 7.63 -8.66 -1.07
C ILE A 12 7.49 -10.16 -0.85
N ALA A 13 7.38 -10.57 0.41
CA ALA A 13 7.15 -11.97 0.73
C ALA A 13 5.76 -12.43 0.27
N ASP A 14 5.67 -13.63 -0.30
CA ASP A 14 4.39 -14.21 -0.72
C ASP A 14 3.36 -14.25 0.42
N THR A 15 3.83 -14.34 1.65
CA THR A 15 2.98 -14.30 2.84
C THR A 15 2.31 -12.95 3.08
N GLU A 16 2.85 -11.85 2.56
CA GLU A 16 2.30 -10.50 2.68
C GLU A 16 1.28 -10.20 1.57
N ILE A 17 1.29 -10.96 0.47
CA ILE A 17 0.40 -10.77 -0.69
C ILE A 17 -0.90 -11.52 -0.44
N PHE A 18 -2.04 -10.85 -0.59
CA PHE A 18 -3.34 -11.46 -0.34
C PHE A 18 -4.26 -11.53 -1.57
N ALA A 19 -3.95 -10.80 -2.65
CA ALA A 19 -4.69 -10.91 -3.91
C ALA A 19 -3.76 -10.58 -5.09
N THR A 20 -4.04 -11.20 -6.23
CA THR A 20 -3.33 -10.95 -7.49
C THR A 20 -4.32 -10.87 -8.64
N SER A 21 -3.92 -10.16 -9.68
CA SER A 21 -4.56 -10.15 -10.99
C SER A 21 -3.53 -10.47 -12.07
N SER A 22 -3.88 -10.27 -13.34
CA SER A 22 -2.95 -10.50 -14.43
C SER A 22 -1.71 -9.60 -14.36
N LEU A 23 -1.89 -8.31 -14.03
CA LEU A 23 -0.84 -7.30 -14.09
C LEU A 23 -0.53 -6.62 -12.75
N SER A 24 -1.30 -6.91 -11.69
CA SER A 24 -1.17 -6.25 -10.39
C SER A 24 -1.23 -7.24 -9.22
N TYR A 25 -0.86 -6.78 -8.06
CA TYR A 25 -0.95 -7.52 -6.80
C TYR A 25 -1.32 -6.59 -5.65
N ALA A 26 -1.92 -7.13 -4.60
CA ALA A 26 -2.30 -6.42 -3.38
C ALA A 26 -1.60 -7.04 -2.18
N PHE A 27 -1.06 -6.21 -1.30
CA PHE A 27 -0.28 -6.63 -0.15
C PHE A 27 -0.52 -5.73 1.07
N VAL A 28 -0.24 -6.26 2.24
CA VAL A 28 -0.42 -5.56 3.51
C VAL A 28 0.68 -4.51 3.71
N ASN A 29 0.34 -3.41 4.38
CA ASN A 29 1.30 -2.33 4.62
C ASN A 29 2.16 -2.62 5.87
N LEU A 30 3.46 -2.34 5.79
CA LEU A 30 4.41 -2.47 6.90
C LEU A 30 4.07 -1.53 8.06
N LYS A 31 3.65 -0.30 7.74
CA LYS A 31 3.28 0.75 8.71
C LYS A 31 1.89 1.32 8.37
N PRO A 32 0.81 0.60 8.68
CA PRO A 32 -0.54 1.06 8.37
C PRO A 32 -0.89 2.32 9.17
N ILE A 33 -1.53 3.30 8.52
CA ILE A 33 -2.00 4.53 9.19
C ILE A 33 -3.39 4.37 9.79
N VAL A 34 -4.14 3.40 9.33
CA VAL A 34 -5.39 2.91 9.91
C VAL A 34 -5.43 1.40 9.82
N PRO A 35 -6.20 0.69 10.67
CA PRO A 35 -6.43 -0.74 10.50
C PRO A 35 -6.94 -1.04 9.08
N GLY A 36 -6.32 -2.02 8.40
CA GLY A 36 -6.70 -2.38 7.04
C GLY A 36 -6.11 -1.50 5.93
N HIS A 37 -5.21 -0.57 6.23
CA HIS A 37 -4.46 0.15 5.21
C HIS A 37 -3.60 -0.84 4.42
N VAL A 38 -3.92 -1.04 3.15
CA VAL A 38 -3.22 -1.93 2.23
C VAL A 38 -2.80 -1.20 0.97
N LEU A 39 -1.92 -1.84 0.19
CA LEU A 39 -1.39 -1.32 -1.06
C LEU A 39 -1.75 -2.23 -2.23
N VAL A 40 -2.00 -1.63 -3.39
CA VAL A 40 -2.19 -2.32 -4.67
C VAL A 40 -1.19 -1.75 -5.67
N SER A 41 -0.39 -2.60 -6.29
CA SER A 41 0.72 -2.18 -7.16
C SER A 41 0.79 -3.03 -8.43
N PRO A 42 1.27 -2.50 -9.57
CA PRO A 42 1.58 -3.31 -10.73
C PRO A 42 2.69 -4.33 -10.43
N LYS A 43 2.67 -5.49 -11.09
CA LYS A 43 3.76 -6.47 -11.00
C LYS A 43 5.06 -5.95 -11.60
N GLN A 44 4.95 -5.22 -12.71
CA GLN A 44 6.07 -4.52 -13.31
C GLN A 44 6.40 -3.27 -12.49
N VAL A 45 7.67 -3.10 -12.13
CA VAL A 45 8.13 -1.88 -11.45
C VAL A 45 8.09 -0.71 -12.43
N VAL A 46 7.11 0.17 -12.26
CA VAL A 46 6.94 1.40 -13.04
C VAL A 46 6.91 2.57 -12.06
N PRO A 47 7.83 3.54 -12.16
CA PRO A 47 7.94 4.61 -11.18
C PRO A 47 6.75 5.57 -11.15
N ARG A 48 6.18 5.92 -12.32
CA ARG A 48 5.16 6.96 -12.46
C ARG A 48 3.85 6.40 -13.01
N PHE A 49 2.73 6.88 -12.47
CA PHE A 49 1.40 6.50 -12.93
C PHE A 49 1.17 6.84 -14.42
N THR A 50 1.70 7.97 -14.86
CA THR A 50 1.63 8.42 -16.25
C THR A 50 2.36 7.52 -17.25
N ASP A 51 3.25 6.65 -16.78
CA ASP A 51 4.00 5.70 -17.61
C ASP A 51 3.32 4.33 -17.72
N LEU A 52 2.24 4.10 -16.98
CA LEU A 52 1.46 2.87 -17.09
C LEU A 52 0.74 2.78 -18.43
N THR A 53 0.68 1.58 -18.99
CA THR A 53 -0.18 1.30 -20.16
C THR A 53 -1.65 1.33 -19.75
N PRO A 54 -2.59 1.57 -20.70
CA PRO A 54 -4.03 1.51 -20.41
C PRO A 54 -4.48 0.19 -19.78
N SER A 55 -3.88 -0.93 -20.18
CA SER A 55 -4.17 -2.25 -19.60
C SER A 55 -3.71 -2.34 -18.15
N GLN A 56 -2.53 -1.81 -17.81
CA GLN A 56 -2.04 -1.77 -16.44
C GLN A 56 -2.92 -0.87 -15.57
N VAL A 57 -3.33 0.30 -16.06
CA VAL A 57 -4.25 1.21 -15.33
C VAL A 57 -5.57 0.51 -15.06
N SER A 58 -6.16 -0.14 -16.06
CA SER A 58 -7.44 -0.85 -15.92
C SER A 58 -7.33 -2.00 -14.90
N ASP A 59 -6.29 -2.81 -15.00
CA ASP A 59 -6.05 -3.95 -14.12
C ASP A 59 -5.82 -3.50 -12.65
N LEU A 60 -4.98 -2.48 -12.46
CA LEU A 60 -4.65 -1.89 -11.16
C LEU A 60 -5.91 -1.40 -10.43
N TRP A 61 -6.74 -0.60 -11.10
CA TRP A 61 -7.96 -0.05 -10.51
C TRP A 61 -9.05 -1.10 -10.32
N THR A 62 -9.14 -2.10 -11.19
CA THR A 62 -10.05 -3.24 -11.02
C THR A 62 -9.68 -4.04 -9.78
N LEU A 63 -8.39 -4.31 -9.57
CA LEU A 63 -7.94 -4.99 -8.36
C LEU A 63 -8.16 -4.12 -7.11
N ALA A 64 -7.83 -2.82 -7.18
CA ALA A 64 -8.07 -1.89 -6.06
C ALA A 64 -9.55 -1.82 -5.67
N GLN A 65 -10.47 -1.81 -6.63
CA GLN A 65 -11.91 -1.86 -6.37
C GLN A 65 -12.32 -3.16 -5.66
N ARG A 66 -11.80 -4.32 -6.10
CA ARG A 66 -12.08 -5.61 -5.45
C ARG A 66 -11.55 -5.65 -4.01
N VAL A 67 -10.35 -5.11 -3.80
CA VAL A 67 -9.74 -4.95 -2.46
C VAL A 67 -10.60 -4.05 -1.59
N GLY A 68 -11.07 -2.92 -2.12
CA GLY A 68 -11.97 -2.02 -1.40
C GLY A 68 -13.24 -2.72 -0.91
N ARG A 69 -13.92 -3.48 -1.77
CA ARG A 69 -15.10 -4.27 -1.37
C ARG A 69 -14.80 -5.28 -0.26
N MET A 70 -13.65 -5.93 -0.31
CA MET A 70 -13.22 -6.83 0.76
C MET A 70 -13.05 -6.08 2.08
N LEU A 71 -12.40 -4.91 2.06
CA LEU A 71 -12.17 -4.10 3.26
C LEU A 71 -13.47 -3.57 3.86
N GLU A 72 -14.43 -3.13 3.03
CA GLU A 72 -15.77 -2.71 3.50
C GLU A 72 -16.47 -3.83 4.29
N VAL A 73 -16.45 -5.04 3.74
CA VAL A 73 -17.05 -6.21 4.40
C VAL A 73 -16.28 -6.60 5.66
N HIS A 74 -14.96 -6.65 5.58
CA HIS A 74 -14.09 -7.11 6.67
C HIS A 74 -14.14 -6.18 7.89
N TYR A 75 -14.06 -4.88 7.65
CA TYR A 75 -14.07 -3.85 8.71
C TYR A 75 -15.46 -3.28 9.01
N ARG A 76 -16.48 -3.67 8.25
CA ARG A 76 -17.87 -3.15 8.36
C ARG A 76 -17.90 -1.63 8.25
N VAL A 77 -17.15 -1.08 7.32
CA VAL A 77 -17.08 0.35 7.02
C VAL A 77 -17.88 0.67 5.77
N SER A 78 -18.31 1.92 5.63
CA SER A 78 -19.09 2.41 4.48
C SER A 78 -18.31 3.37 3.59
N SER A 79 -17.04 3.60 3.89
CA SER A 79 -16.22 4.58 3.18
C SER A 79 -14.78 4.11 3.06
N LEU A 80 -14.15 4.49 1.94
CA LEU A 80 -12.75 4.17 1.63
C LEU A 80 -12.05 5.43 1.12
N THR A 81 -10.76 5.56 1.43
CA THR A 81 -9.86 6.47 0.71
C THR A 81 -9.00 5.65 -0.24
N PHE A 82 -8.98 6.03 -1.52
CA PHE A 82 -8.03 5.58 -2.51
C PHE A 82 -7.12 6.74 -2.86
N ALA A 83 -5.81 6.56 -2.77
CA ALA A 83 -4.84 7.61 -3.08
C ALA A 83 -3.63 7.05 -3.83
N ILE A 84 -3.09 7.84 -4.75
CA ILE A 84 -1.80 7.63 -5.40
C ILE A 84 -0.97 8.89 -5.17
N GLN A 85 0.24 8.73 -4.64
CA GLN A 85 1.25 9.78 -4.61
C GLN A 85 2.18 9.57 -5.81
N ASP A 86 1.98 10.35 -6.87
CA ASP A 86 2.70 10.17 -8.14
C ASP A 86 3.82 11.19 -8.30
N GLY A 87 5.02 10.81 -7.96
CA GLY A 87 6.23 11.64 -7.99
C GLY A 87 6.63 12.17 -6.62
N VAL A 88 7.88 12.60 -6.54
CA VAL A 88 8.52 13.01 -5.27
C VAL A 88 7.81 14.21 -4.63
N GLU A 89 7.39 15.18 -5.43
CA GLU A 89 6.67 16.38 -4.97
C GLU A 89 5.28 16.08 -4.44
N ALA A 90 4.69 14.94 -4.88
CA ALA A 90 3.41 14.44 -4.37
C ALA A 90 3.56 13.51 -3.16
N GLY A 91 4.79 13.33 -2.66
CA GLY A 91 5.04 12.49 -1.49
C GLY A 91 5.46 11.04 -1.78
N GLN A 92 5.60 10.64 -3.05
CA GLN A 92 6.03 9.29 -3.40
C GLN A 92 7.41 8.99 -2.82
N SER A 93 7.49 8.02 -1.91
CA SER A 93 8.73 7.59 -1.27
C SER A 93 9.34 6.35 -1.92
N VAL A 94 8.51 5.53 -2.58
CA VAL A 94 8.93 4.33 -3.32
C VAL A 94 8.69 4.56 -4.81
N PRO A 95 9.74 4.45 -5.67
CA PRO A 95 9.61 4.68 -7.12
C PRO A 95 8.94 3.48 -7.81
N HIS A 96 7.72 3.19 -7.43
CA HIS A 96 6.85 2.17 -7.97
C HIS A 96 5.41 2.59 -7.74
N VAL A 97 4.61 2.66 -8.77
CA VAL A 97 3.19 3.04 -8.67
C VAL A 97 2.47 2.16 -7.67
N HIS A 98 1.76 2.76 -6.74
CA HIS A 98 0.90 2.03 -5.81
C HIS A 98 -0.32 2.86 -5.41
N VAL A 99 -1.42 2.16 -5.22
CA VAL A 99 -2.68 2.72 -4.71
C VAL A 99 -2.77 2.39 -3.23
N HIS A 100 -2.85 3.41 -2.40
CA HIS A 100 -3.25 3.25 -1.00
C HIS A 100 -4.75 2.99 -0.94
N VAL A 101 -5.18 1.98 -0.19
CA VAL A 101 -6.59 1.71 0.08
C VAL A 101 -6.78 1.68 1.59
N LEU A 102 -7.58 2.63 2.10
CA LEU A 102 -7.80 2.82 3.52
C LEU A 102 -9.29 2.69 3.86
N PRO A 103 -9.67 1.75 4.75
CA PRO A 103 -10.99 1.78 5.37
C PRO A 103 -11.14 3.01 6.25
N ARG A 104 -12.28 3.72 6.13
CA ARG A 104 -12.51 4.96 6.86
C ARG A 104 -13.72 4.82 7.79
N VAL A 105 -13.59 5.37 8.98
CA VAL A 105 -14.69 5.50 9.94
C VAL A 105 -14.89 6.95 10.34
N LYS A 106 -16.09 7.29 10.78
CA LYS A 106 -16.39 8.65 11.22
C LYS A 106 -15.47 9.07 12.38
N GLY A 107 -14.76 10.18 12.21
CA GLY A 107 -13.90 10.75 13.24
C GLY A 107 -12.51 10.11 13.36
N ASP A 108 -12.11 9.25 12.40
CA ASP A 108 -10.77 8.68 12.38
C ASP A 108 -9.65 9.73 12.13
N PHE A 109 -9.98 10.79 11.39
CA PHE A 109 -9.14 11.97 11.23
C PHE A 109 -9.97 13.24 11.41
N GLU A 110 -9.46 14.20 12.20
CA GLU A 110 -10.13 15.48 12.43
C GLU A 110 -9.14 16.65 12.30
N PRO A 111 -9.26 17.51 11.29
CA PRO A 111 -10.19 17.40 10.14
C PRO A 111 -9.87 16.20 9.24
N ASN A 112 -10.83 15.77 8.40
CA ASN A 112 -10.71 14.61 7.52
C ASN A 112 -9.43 14.63 6.65
N ASP A 113 -8.98 15.80 6.22
CA ASP A 113 -7.81 15.96 5.34
C ASP A 113 -6.48 15.62 6.00
N LYS A 114 -6.42 15.45 7.33
CA LYS A 114 -5.24 14.94 8.02
C LYS A 114 -4.83 13.53 7.59
N VAL A 115 -5.70 12.79 6.93
CA VAL A 115 -5.34 11.51 6.31
C VAL A 115 -4.21 11.66 5.29
N TYR A 116 -4.15 12.78 4.59
CA TYR A 116 -3.09 13.04 3.59
C TYR A 116 -1.75 13.34 4.26
N ASP A 117 -1.74 14.06 5.38
CA ASP A 117 -0.53 14.27 6.20
C ASP A 117 0.02 12.92 6.70
N ALA A 118 -0.88 12.03 7.10
CA ALA A 118 -0.52 10.68 7.55
C ALA A 118 0.01 9.80 6.40
N LEU A 119 -0.51 9.94 5.18
CA LEU A 119 0.01 9.26 3.99
C LEU A 119 1.42 9.76 3.64
N ASP A 120 1.65 11.07 3.67
CA ASP A 120 2.96 11.68 3.39
C ASP A 120 4.05 11.20 4.36
N ALA A 121 3.68 10.93 5.61
CA ALA A 121 4.59 10.40 6.62
C ALA A 121 4.83 8.88 6.48
N GLY A 122 3.89 8.13 5.91
CA GLY A 122 3.76 6.68 6.09
C GLY A 122 4.69 5.79 5.27
N ASP A 123 5.08 6.17 4.06
CA ASP A 123 5.83 5.29 3.15
C ASP A 123 7.35 5.31 3.37
N ALA A 124 7.86 6.31 4.09
CA ALA A 124 9.30 6.46 4.36
C ALA A 124 9.88 5.28 5.19
N GLY A 125 9.03 4.51 5.88
CA GLY A 125 9.47 3.42 6.74
C GLY A 125 10.05 2.19 6.02
N ARG A 126 9.64 1.91 4.78
CA ARG A 126 10.19 0.79 4.00
C ARG A 126 11.55 1.14 3.38
N ALA A 127 11.78 2.42 3.11
CA ALA A 127 13.07 2.94 2.63
C ALA A 127 14.20 2.79 3.66
N GLY A 128 13.88 2.70 4.95
CA GLY A 128 14.85 2.54 6.03
C GLY A 128 15.22 1.11 6.39
N ALA A 129 14.52 0.09 5.88
CA ALA A 129 14.72 -1.31 6.25
C ALA A 129 15.76 -2.07 5.40
N GLY A 130 16.30 -1.44 4.35
CA GLY A 130 17.32 -2.00 3.47
C GLY A 130 18.59 -1.16 3.49
N ALA A 131 19.56 -1.53 4.30
CA ALA A 131 20.87 -0.87 4.35
C ALA A 131 21.61 -0.98 3.00
N GLY A 132 22.04 0.16 2.46
CA GLY A 132 23.20 0.28 1.61
C GLY A 132 22.99 0.55 0.14
N VAL A 133 22.48 1.72 -0.22
CA VAL A 133 22.93 2.49 -1.39
C VAL A 133 22.83 3.97 -1.04
N GLY A 134 23.90 4.73 -1.32
CA GLY A 134 24.11 6.10 -0.83
C GLY A 134 22.95 7.04 -1.10
N ALA A 135 22.37 7.50 -0.05
CA ALA A 135 21.39 8.58 -0.01
C ALA A 135 22.12 9.89 0.28
N GLU A 136 22.84 10.41 -0.70
CA GLU A 136 23.16 11.84 -0.77
C GLU A 136 22.16 12.44 -1.76
N ASP A 137 21.21 13.23 -1.24
CA ASP A 137 20.16 14.03 -1.89
C ASP A 137 18.70 13.62 -1.60
N VAL A 138 18.42 13.09 -0.43
CA VAL A 138 17.04 13.18 0.09
C VAL A 138 16.99 14.46 0.93
N VAL A 139 16.44 15.51 0.34
CA VAL A 139 16.04 16.72 1.08
C VAL A 139 15.28 16.25 2.31
N ALA A 140 15.78 16.60 3.49
CA ALA A 140 15.18 16.24 4.77
C ALA A 140 13.73 16.72 4.79
N LYS A 141 12.78 15.80 4.45
CA LYS A 141 11.35 16.02 4.70
C LYS A 141 11.22 16.29 6.21
N LYS A 142 10.50 17.33 6.57
CA LYS A 142 10.10 17.55 7.96
C LYS A 142 9.46 16.26 8.47
N LYS A 143 10.13 15.60 9.42
CA LYS A 143 9.53 14.53 10.21
C LYS A 143 8.28 15.11 10.86
N ASN A 144 7.12 14.65 10.46
CA ASN A 144 5.90 14.97 11.17
C ASN A 144 5.83 14.07 12.39
N ASP A 145 5.43 14.62 13.54
CA ASP A 145 5.26 13.92 14.82
C ASP A 145 4.41 12.63 14.70
N LEU A 146 3.60 12.52 13.64
CA LEU A 146 2.74 11.37 13.34
C LEU A 146 3.50 10.10 12.88
N ASP A 147 4.76 10.19 12.43
CA ASP A 147 5.53 9.04 11.95
C ASP A 147 6.38 8.39 13.08
N GLU A 148 6.70 9.14 14.14
CA GLU A 148 7.53 8.63 15.25
C GLU A 148 6.80 7.56 16.09
N ASP A 149 5.47 7.59 16.13
CA ASP A 149 4.65 6.67 16.92
C ASP A 149 4.25 5.38 16.14
N ARG A 150 4.53 5.29 14.83
CA ARG A 150 4.16 4.12 14.02
C ARG A 150 5.26 3.08 14.00
N VAL A 151 5.02 1.99 14.72
CA VAL A 151 5.92 0.84 14.76
C VAL A 151 5.74 -0.01 13.51
N ALA A 152 6.87 -0.40 12.88
CA ALA A 152 6.83 -1.37 11.79
C ALA A 152 6.33 -2.71 12.32
N ARG A 153 5.39 -3.33 11.59
CA ARG A 153 4.83 -4.63 11.97
C ARG A 153 5.83 -5.76 11.70
N SER A 154 5.74 -6.80 12.49
CA SER A 154 6.50 -8.03 12.27
C SER A 154 6.00 -8.79 11.03
N ALA A 155 6.86 -9.64 10.46
CA ALA A 155 6.47 -10.51 9.34
C ALA A 155 5.29 -11.43 9.70
N ALA A 156 5.21 -11.90 10.96
CA ALA A 156 4.11 -12.73 11.43
C ALA A 156 2.78 -11.98 11.43
N GLU A 157 2.73 -10.76 11.95
CA GLU A 157 1.51 -9.93 11.95
C GLU A 157 1.04 -9.62 10.53
N MET A 158 1.97 -9.31 9.60
CA MET A 158 1.64 -9.08 8.19
C MET A 158 1.12 -10.35 7.51
N ALA A 159 1.74 -11.50 7.77
CA ALA A 159 1.30 -12.78 7.22
C ALA A 159 -0.10 -13.18 7.72
N ASP A 160 -0.39 -12.97 9.00
CA ASP A 160 -1.69 -13.26 9.61
C ASP A 160 -2.80 -12.36 9.01
N GLU A 161 -2.53 -11.08 8.82
CA GLU A 161 -3.48 -10.17 8.20
C GLU A 161 -3.74 -10.56 6.74
N ALA A 162 -2.68 -10.79 5.96
CA ALA A 162 -2.80 -11.22 4.57
C ALA A 162 -3.56 -12.54 4.42
N ALA A 163 -3.35 -13.50 5.33
CA ALA A 163 -4.07 -14.77 5.33
C ALA A 163 -5.58 -14.58 5.52
N ARG A 164 -5.99 -13.67 6.43
CA ARG A 164 -7.40 -13.33 6.63
C ARG A 164 -8.03 -12.74 5.37
N TYR A 165 -7.32 -11.88 4.65
CA TYR A 165 -7.81 -11.28 3.41
C TYR A 165 -7.86 -12.27 2.24
N ARG A 166 -6.86 -13.17 2.10
CA ARG A 166 -6.88 -14.23 1.08
C ARG A 166 -8.15 -15.06 1.13
N SER A 167 -8.60 -15.42 2.32
CA SER A 167 -9.80 -16.24 2.49
C SER A 167 -11.06 -15.63 1.87
N TYR A 168 -11.09 -14.32 1.67
CA TYR A 168 -12.18 -13.63 0.98
C TYR A 168 -12.12 -13.85 -0.54
N PHE A 169 -10.93 -13.78 -1.12
CA PHE A 169 -10.74 -13.94 -2.57
C PHE A 169 -10.90 -15.39 -3.01
N ASP A 170 -10.46 -16.35 -2.20
CA ASP A 170 -10.59 -17.79 -2.48
C ASP A 170 -12.07 -18.22 -2.59
N LYS A 171 -12.95 -17.63 -1.78
CA LYS A 171 -14.39 -17.91 -1.80
C LYS A 171 -15.14 -17.38 -3.03
N GLN A 172 -14.55 -16.48 -3.80
CA GLN A 172 -15.19 -15.89 -4.99
C GLN A 172 -14.82 -16.61 -6.29
N THR A 173 -13.89 -17.55 -6.24
CA THR A 173 -13.44 -18.36 -7.40
C THR A 173 -14.05 -19.74 -7.48
N GLY A 174 -15.01 -20.06 -6.59
CA GLY A 174 -15.74 -21.35 -6.54
C GLY A 174 -17.14 -21.30 -7.11
#